data_ad45b964a01752e3add5b3ae3a6767ba
#
_entry.id   ad45b964a01752e3add5b3ae3a6767ba
#
_cell.length_a   1.000
_cell.length_b   1.000
_cell.length_c   1.000
_cell.angle_alpha   90.00
_cell.angle_beta   90.00
_cell.angle_gamma   90.00
#
_symmetry.space_group_name_H-M   'P 1'
#
loop_
_entity.id
_entity.type
_entity.pdbx_description
1 polymer ?
#
loop_
_entity_poly.entity_id
_entity_poly.type
_entity_poly.pdbx_seq_one_letter_code
_entity_poly.pdbx_strand_id
1 'polypeptide(L)'
;QRSLVGSEMCIRDRCKERTGMWAWKHPHSADGSVTYTELTGDVRFEDVTFGYNPDKVILKDISLFAKPGQKLAFVGSTGAGKTTITNLINRFYDIQEGKIRYDGINITKIKKDDLRRSLGIVLQDTHLFTGTIKENIRYGKLDATDEEVYEAARLAHADQFIKMLPKGYDTMLSLSLIHISE
;
A
#
# COMPACT_ATOMS: atom_id res chain seq x y z
N GLN A 1 -9.37 10.51 27.89
CA GLN A 1 -8.66 10.55 26.60
C GLN A 1 -7.78 9.30 26.52
N ARG A 2 -8.26 8.25 25.84
CA ARG A 2 -7.42 7.10 25.52
C ARG A 2 -6.54 7.53 24.35
N SER A 3 -5.27 7.78 24.61
CA SER A 3 -4.25 7.90 23.59
C SER A 3 -4.20 6.58 22.83
N LEU A 4 -4.62 6.58 21.58
CA LEU A 4 -4.42 5.48 20.64
C LEU A 4 -2.94 5.50 20.25
N VAL A 5 -2.12 4.79 21.01
CA VAL A 5 -0.73 4.54 20.63
C VAL A 5 -0.79 3.53 19.50
N GLY A 6 -0.73 4.00 18.25
CA GLY A 6 -0.71 3.15 17.08
C GLY A 6 0.63 2.44 16.91
N SER A 7 0.62 1.25 16.34
CA SER A 7 1.85 0.59 15.88
C SER A 7 2.51 1.42 14.78
N GLU A 8 3.81 1.60 14.88
CA GLU A 8 4.65 2.29 13.92
C GLU A 8 5.48 1.28 13.13
N MET A 9 5.63 1.53 11.84
CA MET A 9 6.56 0.77 11.03
C MET A 9 7.98 1.27 11.29
N CYS A 10 8.90 0.36 11.58
CA CYS A 10 10.29 0.70 11.75
C CYS A 10 11.21 -0.37 11.15
N ILE A 11 12.45 -0.02 10.85
CA ILE A 11 13.47 -0.97 10.46
C ILE A 11 13.80 -1.82 11.69
N ARG A 12 13.75 -3.14 11.56
CA ARG A 12 13.93 -4.09 12.67
C ARG A 12 15.33 -4.05 13.27
N ASP A 13 16.35 -3.77 12.45
CA ASP A 13 17.73 -3.79 12.88
C ASP A 13 18.33 -2.40 13.02
N ARG A 14 19.04 -2.16 14.14
CA ARG A 14 19.96 -1.04 14.30
C ARG A 14 21.25 -1.24 13.51
N CYS A 15 21.27 -2.14 12.53
CA CYS A 15 22.43 -2.38 11.69
C CYS A 15 22.72 -1.15 10.83
N LYS A 16 24.00 -0.83 10.67
CA LYS A 16 24.49 0.24 9.81
C LYS A 16 24.17 0.00 8.33
N GLU A 17 23.79 -1.21 7.97
CA GLU A 17 23.37 -1.64 6.64
C GLU A 17 21.85 -1.80 6.60
N ARG A 18 21.23 -1.24 5.54
CA ARG A 18 19.80 -1.43 5.28
C ARG A 18 19.58 -2.87 4.84
N THR A 19 19.05 -3.72 5.73
CA THR A 19 18.75 -5.12 5.43
C THR A 19 17.49 -5.29 4.58
N GLY A 20 16.72 -4.21 4.36
CA GLY A 20 15.42 -4.26 3.68
C GLY A 20 14.30 -4.92 4.51
N MET A 21 14.59 -5.31 5.74
CA MET A 21 13.61 -5.92 6.64
C MET A 21 12.88 -4.87 7.45
N TRP A 22 11.56 -4.92 7.40
CA TRP A 22 10.67 -4.03 8.12
C TRP A 22 9.92 -4.77 9.22
N ALA A 23 9.59 -4.06 10.30
CA ALA A 23 8.79 -4.60 11.40
C ALA A 23 7.84 -3.54 11.96
N TRP A 24 6.69 -3.99 12.43
CA TRP A 24 5.78 -3.19 13.21
C TRP A 24 6.31 -3.01 14.63
N LYS A 25 6.47 -1.78 15.05
CA LYS A 25 6.82 -1.43 16.43
C LYS A 25 5.54 -1.19 17.21
N HIS A 26 5.28 -2.00 18.21
CA HIS A 26 4.12 -1.88 19.07
C HIS A 26 4.55 -1.56 20.51
N PRO A 27 4.42 -0.29 20.95
CA PRO A 27 4.68 0.08 22.34
C PRO A 27 3.51 -0.34 23.23
N HIS A 28 3.81 -0.93 24.38
CA HIS A 28 2.85 -1.27 25.42
C HIS A 28 2.81 -0.18 26.47
N SER A 29 1.64 0.43 26.67
CA SER A 29 1.47 1.54 27.63
C SER A 29 1.49 1.08 29.10
N ALA A 30 1.32 -0.22 29.36
CA ALA A 30 1.22 -0.75 30.72
C ALA A 30 2.59 -0.85 31.42
N ASP A 31 3.64 -1.20 30.69
CA ASP A 31 4.98 -1.48 31.22
C ASP A 31 6.10 -0.77 30.44
N GLY A 32 5.77 0.00 29.42
CA GLY A 32 6.73 0.69 28.55
C GLY A 32 7.53 -0.26 27.63
N SER A 33 7.18 -1.54 27.60
CA SER A 33 7.82 -2.51 26.71
C SER A 33 7.46 -2.25 25.24
N VAL A 34 8.28 -2.76 24.33
CA VAL A 34 8.07 -2.65 22.89
C VAL A 34 8.15 -4.02 22.25
N THR A 35 7.10 -4.42 21.56
CA THR A 35 7.09 -5.64 20.74
C THR A 35 7.34 -5.28 19.28
N TYR A 36 8.14 -6.09 18.60
CA TYR A 36 8.37 -5.98 17.16
C TYR A 36 7.75 -7.18 16.45
N THR A 37 6.87 -6.92 15.50
CA THR A 37 6.25 -7.94 14.64
C THR A 37 6.77 -7.74 13.22
N GLU A 38 7.32 -8.80 12.63
CA GLU A 38 7.86 -8.75 11.27
C GLU A 38 6.78 -8.38 10.26
N LEU A 39 7.14 -7.52 9.29
CA LEU A 39 6.29 -7.17 8.17
C LEU A 39 6.38 -8.29 7.12
N THR A 40 5.38 -9.15 7.07
CA THR A 40 5.33 -10.32 6.18
C THR A 40 4.27 -10.20 5.09
N GLY A 41 3.25 -9.36 5.30
CA GLY A 41 2.16 -9.17 4.37
C GLY A 41 1.00 -10.17 4.56
N ASP A 42 0.82 -10.76 5.75
CA ASP A 42 -0.39 -11.56 6.08
C ASP A 42 -1.58 -10.62 6.23
N VAL A 43 -2.61 -10.80 5.39
CA VAL A 43 -3.86 -10.00 5.46
C VAL A 43 -5.03 -10.91 5.77
N ARG A 44 -5.87 -10.51 6.73
CA ARG A 44 -7.08 -11.26 7.11
C ARG A 44 -8.27 -10.34 7.29
N PHE A 45 -9.38 -10.72 6.71
CA PHE A 45 -10.71 -10.18 6.95
C PHE A 45 -11.47 -11.18 7.81
N GLU A 46 -12.07 -10.72 8.89
CA GLU A 46 -12.85 -11.51 9.84
C GLU A 46 -14.23 -10.86 9.93
N ASP A 47 -15.25 -11.51 9.35
CA ASP A 47 -16.67 -11.14 9.39
C ASP A 47 -16.93 -9.66 9.02
N VAL A 48 -16.26 -9.20 7.95
CA VAL A 48 -16.28 -7.79 7.56
C VAL A 48 -17.54 -7.43 6.83
N THR A 49 -18.28 -6.47 7.38
CA THR A 49 -19.42 -5.82 6.75
C THR A 49 -19.09 -4.36 6.46
N PHE A 50 -19.33 -3.93 5.22
CA PHE A 50 -19.03 -2.59 4.77
C PHE A 50 -19.96 -2.08 3.68
N GLY A 51 -20.33 -0.81 3.77
CA GLY A 51 -20.99 -0.02 2.72
C GLY A 51 -20.50 1.41 2.74
N TYR A 52 -20.40 2.05 1.56
CA TYR A 52 -20.05 3.47 1.47
C TYR A 52 -21.14 4.37 2.04
N ASN A 53 -22.41 3.92 1.97
CA ASN A 53 -23.55 4.57 2.58
C ASN A 53 -24.19 3.59 3.57
N PRO A 54 -24.77 4.09 4.69
CA PRO A 54 -25.41 3.24 5.70
C PRO A 54 -26.52 2.33 5.13
N ASP A 55 -27.22 2.80 4.11
CA ASP A 55 -28.37 2.11 3.51
C ASP A 55 -27.99 1.07 2.45
N LYS A 56 -26.70 1.02 2.05
CA LYS A 56 -26.24 0.12 0.99
C LYS A 56 -24.98 -0.65 1.40
N VAL A 57 -25.20 -1.85 1.92
CA VAL A 57 -24.11 -2.79 2.20
C VAL A 57 -23.55 -3.34 0.89
N ILE A 58 -22.22 -3.29 0.73
CA ILE A 58 -21.48 -3.81 -0.43
C ILE A 58 -20.78 -5.11 -0.08
N LEU A 59 -20.16 -5.18 1.09
CA LEU A 59 -19.55 -6.39 1.62
C LEU A 59 -20.37 -6.81 2.83
N LYS A 60 -20.82 -8.05 2.86
CA LYS A 60 -21.63 -8.60 3.96
C LYS A 60 -20.95 -9.84 4.49
N ASP A 61 -20.51 -9.78 5.74
CA ASP A 61 -19.94 -10.92 6.48
C ASP A 61 -18.81 -11.62 5.71
N ILE A 62 -17.85 -10.81 5.18
CA ILE A 62 -16.78 -11.32 4.36
C ILE A 62 -15.60 -11.74 5.23
N SER A 63 -15.25 -13.02 5.14
CA SER A 63 -14.03 -13.57 5.72
C SER A 63 -13.12 -14.11 4.61
N LEU A 64 -11.88 -13.59 4.55
CA LEU A 64 -10.87 -14.01 3.59
C LEU A 64 -9.47 -13.82 4.18
N PHE A 65 -8.50 -14.48 3.59
CA PHE A 65 -7.11 -14.31 4.00
C PHE A 65 -6.16 -14.38 2.80
N ALA A 66 -5.03 -13.72 2.92
CA ALA A 66 -3.87 -13.83 2.05
C ALA A 66 -2.63 -14.05 2.91
N LYS A 67 -1.97 -15.19 2.73
CA LYS A 67 -0.71 -15.51 3.41
C LYS A 67 0.46 -14.78 2.74
N PRO A 68 1.59 -14.58 3.44
CA PRO A 68 2.80 -14.05 2.85
C PRO A 68 3.18 -14.74 1.54
N GLY A 69 3.46 -13.97 0.49
CA GLY A 69 3.80 -14.47 -0.84
C GLY A 69 2.63 -15.04 -1.65
N GLN A 70 1.43 -15.14 -1.11
CA GLN A 70 0.26 -15.62 -1.82
C GLN A 70 -0.29 -14.54 -2.77
N LYS A 71 -0.66 -14.95 -3.98
CA LYS A 71 -1.39 -14.11 -4.95
C LYS A 71 -2.87 -14.46 -4.90
N LEU A 72 -3.73 -13.46 -4.71
CA LEU A 72 -5.18 -13.59 -4.76
C LEU A 72 -5.73 -12.82 -5.96
N ALA A 73 -6.66 -13.44 -6.68
CA ALA A 73 -7.42 -12.79 -7.73
C ALA A 73 -8.89 -12.69 -7.31
N PHE A 74 -9.43 -11.47 -7.30
CA PHE A 74 -10.86 -11.24 -7.08
C PHE A 74 -11.58 -11.23 -8.42
N VAL A 75 -12.50 -12.16 -8.63
CA VAL A 75 -13.29 -12.30 -9.85
C VAL A 75 -14.77 -12.02 -9.53
N GLY A 76 -15.45 -11.35 -10.43
CA GLY A 76 -16.87 -11.02 -10.27
C GLY A 76 -17.28 -9.85 -11.16
N SER A 77 -18.58 -9.62 -11.27
CA SER A 77 -19.16 -8.51 -12.04
C SER A 77 -18.74 -7.13 -11.50
N THR A 78 -18.96 -6.09 -12.31
CA THR A 78 -18.80 -4.71 -11.84
C THR A 78 -19.73 -4.45 -10.66
N GLY A 79 -19.21 -3.79 -9.63
CA GLY A 79 -19.97 -3.54 -8.39
C GLY A 79 -19.95 -4.66 -7.36
N ALA A 80 -19.34 -5.82 -7.63
CA ALA A 80 -19.24 -6.95 -6.70
C ALA A 80 -18.30 -6.70 -5.48
N GLY A 81 -17.80 -5.49 -5.27
CA GLY A 81 -16.97 -5.15 -4.11
C GLY A 81 -15.47 -5.43 -4.24
N LYS A 82 -14.96 -5.84 -5.42
CA LYS A 82 -13.53 -6.14 -5.60
C LYS A 82 -12.62 -4.97 -5.24
N THR A 83 -12.88 -3.79 -5.80
CA THR A 83 -12.15 -2.55 -5.48
C THR A 83 -12.38 -2.11 -4.03
N THR A 84 -13.55 -2.41 -3.47
CA THR A 84 -13.84 -2.11 -2.07
C THR A 84 -12.90 -2.85 -1.14
N ILE A 85 -12.60 -4.13 -1.40
CA ILE A 85 -11.65 -4.91 -0.59
C ILE A 85 -10.27 -4.24 -0.59
N THR A 86 -9.74 -3.84 -1.75
CA THR A 86 -8.44 -3.15 -1.84
C THR A 86 -8.46 -1.79 -1.15
N ASN A 87 -9.56 -1.04 -1.25
CA ASN A 87 -9.73 0.23 -0.56
C ASN A 87 -9.73 0.07 0.97
N LEU A 88 -10.32 -1.01 1.48
CA LEU A 88 -10.34 -1.31 2.91
C LEU A 88 -8.97 -1.76 3.43
N ILE A 89 -8.19 -2.53 2.66
CA ILE A 89 -6.81 -2.89 3.03
C ILE A 89 -5.96 -1.62 3.19
N ASN A 90 -6.10 -0.65 2.28
CA ASN A 90 -5.41 0.64 2.34
C ASN A 90 -6.00 1.60 3.39
N ARG A 91 -7.06 1.17 4.07
CA ARG A 91 -7.78 1.96 5.05
C ARG A 91 -8.17 3.34 4.54
N PHE A 92 -8.68 3.42 3.29
CA PHE A 92 -9.32 4.63 2.77
C PHE A 92 -10.68 4.86 3.45
N TYR A 93 -11.30 3.79 3.92
CA TYR A 93 -12.54 3.78 4.69
C TYR A 93 -12.39 2.88 5.90
N ASP A 94 -13.08 3.21 6.98
CA ASP A 94 -13.18 2.36 8.16
C ASP A 94 -14.43 1.46 8.03
N ILE A 95 -14.34 0.21 8.44
CA ILE A 95 -15.43 -0.79 8.36
C ILE A 95 -16.49 -0.55 9.43
N GLN A 96 -17.73 -0.99 9.17
CA GLN A 96 -18.82 -0.94 10.15
C GLN A 96 -18.73 -2.10 11.14
N GLU A 97 -18.51 -3.33 10.65
CA GLU A 97 -18.45 -4.53 11.46
C GLU A 97 -17.27 -5.42 11.05
N GLY A 98 -16.87 -6.30 11.98
CA GLY A 98 -15.78 -7.24 11.77
C GLY A 98 -14.40 -6.66 12.09
N LYS A 99 -13.36 -7.27 11.54
CA LYS A 99 -11.96 -6.84 11.73
C LYS A 99 -11.15 -7.10 10.48
N ILE A 100 -10.20 -6.21 10.20
CA ILE A 100 -9.15 -6.44 9.20
C ILE A 100 -7.82 -6.44 9.95
N ARG A 101 -7.04 -7.51 9.76
CA ARG A 101 -5.72 -7.65 10.36
C ARG A 101 -4.65 -7.62 9.27
N TYR A 102 -3.54 -7.01 9.60
CA TYR A 102 -2.32 -7.01 8.82
C TYR A 102 -1.16 -7.47 9.71
N ASP A 103 -0.53 -8.57 9.35
CA ASP A 103 0.46 -9.27 10.19
C ASP A 103 -0.04 -9.54 11.62
N GLY A 104 -1.31 -9.95 11.75
CA GLY A 104 -1.97 -10.21 13.03
C GLY A 104 -2.45 -8.96 13.78
N ILE A 105 -2.04 -7.76 13.37
CA ILE A 105 -2.40 -6.49 14.00
C ILE A 105 -3.67 -5.94 13.34
N ASN A 106 -4.66 -5.52 14.14
CA ASN A 106 -5.83 -4.84 13.57
C ASN A 106 -5.38 -3.52 12.91
N ILE A 107 -5.72 -3.33 11.62
CA ILE A 107 -5.30 -2.14 10.85
C ILE A 107 -5.72 -0.82 11.48
N THR A 108 -6.79 -0.80 12.30
CA THR A 108 -7.20 0.39 13.03
C THR A 108 -6.19 0.84 14.10
N LYS A 109 -5.32 -0.08 14.55
CA LYS A 109 -4.25 0.19 15.52
C LYS A 109 -2.93 0.59 14.86
N ILE A 110 -2.84 0.52 13.53
CA ILE A 110 -1.66 0.94 12.77
C ILE A 110 -1.87 2.40 12.33
N LYS A 111 -0.82 3.22 12.37
CA LYS A 111 -0.87 4.57 11.80
C LYS A 111 -1.14 4.47 10.30
N LYS A 112 -2.06 5.29 9.78
CA LYS A 112 -2.47 5.23 8.36
C LYS A 112 -1.28 5.42 7.41
N ASP A 113 -0.38 6.33 7.73
CA ASP A 113 0.79 6.62 6.90
C ASP A 113 1.76 5.43 6.85
N ASP A 114 1.99 4.76 7.98
CA ASP A 114 2.85 3.58 8.05
C ASP A 114 2.22 2.38 7.35
N LEU A 115 0.90 2.17 7.53
CA LEU A 115 0.17 1.15 6.79
C LEU A 115 0.32 1.34 5.28
N ARG A 116 0.09 2.56 4.80
CA ARG A 116 0.17 2.87 3.36
C ARG A 116 1.58 2.79 2.79
N ARG A 117 2.61 3.11 3.60
CA ARG A 117 4.02 2.91 3.20
C ARG A 117 4.38 1.45 3.01
N SER A 118 3.74 0.53 3.74
CA SER A 118 3.97 -0.91 3.62
C SER A 118 3.26 -1.54 2.42
N LEU A 119 2.34 -0.81 1.78
CA LEU A 119 1.50 -1.28 0.70
C LEU A 119 1.85 -0.56 -0.61
N GLY A 120 2.05 -1.33 -1.67
CA GLY A 120 2.08 -0.82 -3.03
C GLY A 120 0.69 -0.94 -3.66
N ILE A 121 0.16 0.13 -4.22
CA ILE A 121 -1.10 0.11 -4.95
C ILE A 121 -0.89 0.52 -6.41
N VAL A 122 -1.42 -0.28 -7.33
CA VAL A 122 -1.53 0.07 -8.74
C VAL A 122 -3.00 0.30 -9.06
N LEU A 123 -3.33 1.52 -9.42
CA LEU A 123 -4.70 1.91 -9.78
C LEU A 123 -4.96 1.63 -11.25
N GLN A 124 -6.24 1.42 -11.60
CA GLN A 124 -6.65 1.25 -12.99
C GLN A 124 -6.44 2.56 -13.77
N ASP A 125 -6.81 3.69 -13.16
CA ASP A 125 -6.57 5.01 -13.74
C ASP A 125 -5.25 5.55 -13.20
N THR A 126 -4.23 5.56 -14.06
CA THR A 126 -2.91 6.06 -13.69
C THR A 126 -2.88 7.58 -13.88
N HIS A 127 -2.67 8.32 -12.82
CA HIS A 127 -2.44 9.76 -12.88
C HIS A 127 -0.95 10.05 -12.97
N LEU A 128 -0.52 10.59 -14.10
CA LEU A 128 0.84 11.06 -14.30
C LEU A 128 0.87 12.59 -14.17
N PHE A 129 1.88 13.10 -13.49
CA PHE A 129 2.13 14.53 -13.40
C PHE A 129 2.88 15.02 -14.65
N THR A 130 2.61 16.25 -15.07
CA THR A 130 3.43 16.91 -16.10
C THR A 130 4.85 17.04 -15.57
N GLY A 131 5.81 16.44 -16.28
CA GLY A 131 7.21 16.35 -15.88
C GLY A 131 7.88 15.17 -16.54
N THR A 132 9.11 14.91 -16.20
CA THR A 132 9.87 13.76 -16.73
C THR A 132 9.39 12.44 -16.09
N ILE A 133 9.68 11.32 -16.74
CA ILE A 133 9.46 9.98 -16.15
C ILE A 133 10.20 9.88 -14.81
N LYS A 134 11.43 10.37 -14.74
CA LYS A 134 12.25 10.38 -13.53
C LYS A 134 11.56 11.14 -12.38
N GLU A 135 10.99 12.30 -12.64
CA GLU A 135 10.25 13.08 -11.65
C GLU A 135 8.99 12.38 -11.19
N ASN A 136 8.25 11.75 -12.10
CA ASN A 136 7.06 10.97 -11.76
C ASN A 136 7.39 9.77 -10.86
N ILE A 137 8.49 9.06 -11.11
CA ILE A 137 8.94 7.96 -10.23
C ILE A 137 9.37 8.51 -8.87
N ARG A 138 10.13 9.63 -8.86
CA ARG A 138 10.61 10.28 -7.64
C ARG A 138 9.49 10.82 -6.77
N TYR A 139 8.28 11.01 -7.31
CA TYR A 139 7.14 11.47 -6.53
C TYR A 139 6.82 10.58 -5.32
N GLY A 140 7.10 9.28 -5.40
CA GLY A 140 6.95 8.34 -4.28
C GLY A 140 7.93 8.59 -3.12
N LYS A 141 9.10 9.23 -3.39
CA LYS A 141 10.11 9.63 -2.42
C LYS A 141 10.85 10.84 -2.99
N LEU A 142 10.44 12.04 -2.59
CA LEU A 142 10.90 13.31 -3.18
C LEU A 142 12.41 13.56 -3.02
N ASP A 143 13.03 13.00 -1.98
CA ASP A 143 14.47 13.07 -1.70
C ASP A 143 15.25 11.87 -2.28
N ALA A 144 14.64 11.04 -3.13
CA ALA A 144 15.32 9.92 -3.76
C ALA A 144 16.44 10.39 -4.69
N THR A 145 17.58 9.69 -4.63
CA THR A 145 18.66 9.90 -5.61
C THR A 145 18.29 9.33 -6.98
N ASP A 146 19.02 9.69 -8.02
CA ASP A 146 18.79 9.15 -9.36
C ASP A 146 19.00 7.62 -9.37
N GLU A 147 19.97 7.11 -8.62
CA GLU A 147 20.24 5.67 -8.48
C GLU A 147 19.05 4.93 -7.85
N GLU A 148 18.45 5.51 -6.80
CA GLU A 148 17.27 4.94 -6.16
C GLU A 148 16.07 4.92 -7.13
N VAL A 149 15.90 5.95 -7.97
CA VAL A 149 14.87 6.00 -9.02
C VAL A 149 15.10 4.92 -10.07
N TYR A 150 16.33 4.73 -10.54
CA TYR A 150 16.66 3.70 -11.52
C TYR A 150 16.48 2.30 -10.94
N GLU A 151 16.83 2.10 -9.68
CA GLU A 151 16.61 0.82 -8.99
C GLU A 151 15.12 0.51 -8.85
N ALA A 152 14.30 1.48 -8.46
CA ALA A 152 12.85 1.32 -8.38
C ALA A 152 12.25 0.94 -9.75
N ALA A 153 12.71 1.59 -10.83
CA ALA A 153 12.28 1.26 -12.18
C ALA A 153 12.70 -0.15 -12.62
N ARG A 154 13.90 -0.61 -12.22
CA ARG A 154 14.36 -1.98 -12.48
C ARG A 154 13.52 -3.01 -11.74
N LEU A 155 13.24 -2.78 -10.47
CA LEU A 155 12.39 -3.65 -9.65
C LEU A 155 10.96 -3.75 -10.19
N ALA A 156 10.44 -2.65 -10.76
CA ALA A 156 9.13 -2.61 -11.41
C ALA A 156 9.15 -3.16 -12.85
N HIS A 157 10.29 -3.63 -13.35
CA HIS A 157 10.50 -4.03 -14.76
C HIS A 157 10.17 -2.93 -15.79
N ALA A 158 10.18 -1.66 -15.40
CA ALA A 158 9.90 -0.51 -16.26
C ALA A 158 11.16 0.02 -16.97
N ASP A 159 12.36 -0.22 -16.42
CA ASP A 159 13.64 0.33 -16.91
C ASP A 159 13.88 0.07 -18.40
N GLN A 160 13.59 -1.15 -18.87
CA GLN A 160 13.77 -1.50 -20.28
C GLN A 160 12.89 -0.66 -21.20
N PHE A 161 11.62 -0.49 -20.85
CA PHE A 161 10.67 0.32 -21.63
C PHE A 161 11.08 1.79 -21.63
N ILE A 162 11.52 2.31 -20.49
CA ILE A 162 11.97 3.70 -20.37
C ILE A 162 13.19 3.95 -21.26
N LYS A 163 14.16 3.04 -21.27
CA LYS A 163 15.36 3.15 -22.09
C LYS A 163 15.11 3.05 -23.60
N MET A 164 13.99 2.50 -24.02
CA MET A 164 13.58 2.49 -25.45
C MET A 164 13.08 3.86 -25.92
N LEU A 165 12.73 4.75 -25.01
CA LEU A 165 12.28 6.08 -25.35
C LEU A 165 13.45 6.98 -25.76
N PRO A 166 13.30 7.92 -26.73
CA PRO A 166 14.39 8.74 -27.27
C PRO A 166 15.16 9.53 -26.22
N LYS A 167 14.50 9.95 -25.12
CA LYS A 167 15.10 10.70 -24.00
C LYS A 167 15.16 9.86 -22.71
N GLY A 168 14.87 8.54 -22.78
CA GLY A 168 14.89 7.66 -21.61
C GLY A 168 14.12 8.26 -20.43
N TYR A 169 14.73 8.32 -19.26
CA TYR A 169 14.16 8.86 -18.03
C TYR A 169 13.82 10.36 -18.09
N ASP A 170 14.45 11.11 -18.99
CA ASP A 170 14.18 12.54 -19.19
C ASP A 170 13.06 12.80 -20.22
N THR A 171 12.35 11.75 -20.63
CA THR A 171 11.18 11.88 -21.48
C THR A 171 10.08 12.61 -20.73
N MET A 172 9.59 13.71 -21.34
CA MET A 172 8.50 14.51 -20.78
C MET A 172 7.17 13.77 -20.95
N LEU A 173 6.44 13.67 -19.86
CA LEU A 173 5.06 13.21 -19.83
C LEU A 173 4.14 14.42 -19.71
N SER A 174 3.08 14.46 -20.50
CA SER A 174 2.04 15.47 -20.38
C SER A 174 0.68 14.79 -20.27
N LEU A 175 -0.27 15.44 -19.61
CA LEU A 175 -1.65 14.95 -19.48
C LEU A 175 -2.32 14.64 -20.82
N SER A 176 -1.88 15.29 -21.91
CA SER A 176 -2.40 15.07 -23.27
C SER A 176 -1.98 13.75 -23.89
N LEU A 177 -0.95 13.07 -23.39
CA LEU A 177 -0.49 11.77 -23.91
C LEU A 177 -1.33 10.60 -23.37
N ILE A 178 -2.15 10.81 -22.36
CA ILE A 178 -2.97 9.77 -21.71
C ILE A 178 -4.23 9.45 -22.54
N HIS A 179 -4.62 10.32 -23.46
CA HIS A 179 -5.84 10.18 -24.29
C HIS A 179 -5.59 9.67 -25.71
N ILE A 180 -4.44 9.08 -26.02
CA ILE A 180 -4.12 8.59 -27.38
C ILE A 180 -4.44 7.09 -27.56
N SER A 181 -5.18 6.47 -26.66
CA SER A 181 -5.64 5.08 -26.80
C SER A 181 -7.17 4.98 -26.75
N GLU A 182 -7.83 5.45 -27.78
CA GLU A 182 -9.12 4.94 -28.26
C GLU A 182 -8.98 4.48 -29.70
#